data_36e7f74352ede7aab739368f99358624
#
_entry.id   36e7f74352ede7aab739368f99358624
#
_cell.length_a   1.000
_cell.length_b   1.000
_cell.length_c   1.000
_cell.angle_alpha   90.00
_cell.angle_beta   90.00
_cell.angle_gamma   90.00
#
_symmetry.space_group_name_H-M   'P 1'
#
loop_
_entity.id
_entity.type
_entity.pdbx_description
1 polymer ?
#
loop_
_entity_poly.entity_id
_entity_poly.type
_entity_poly.pdbx_seq_one_letter_code
_entity_poly.pdbx_strand_id
1 'polypeptide(L)'
;MFDDFFIRALVAGIGIALVTGPLGCFVVWRRLSYFGDTLSHSALLGVTIAYSFDLNIALSVFLISSVIALILIQLQKKTNLPGDALLGLLAHSSLAVGLVVIGFLTFIRFDIMGLLFGDILAVTTNDILIVWSGGALILIMLILIWIPLFASTVNYELAEAEGLNPDRAKAIFTILMAAVIAISIKMVGLLLITGMLIIPAAMARNISDSPMKMVVYSIIGGLLSVILGLFSSLEFNTSSGPSIIVAALILFILSLLNIKQSIKLKN
;
A
#
# COMPACT_ATOMS: atom_id res chain seq x y z
N MET A 1 21.38 19.86 -3.44
CA MET A 1 20.70 19.21 -2.32
C MET A 1 20.05 17.88 -2.75
N PHE A 2 19.48 17.76 -3.95
CA PHE A 2 18.93 16.50 -4.48
C PHE A 2 19.94 15.65 -5.28
N ASP A 3 21.20 15.99 -5.28
CA ASP A 3 22.25 15.21 -5.95
C ASP A 3 22.66 13.98 -5.13
N ASP A 4 22.39 13.99 -3.83
CA ASP A 4 22.63 12.87 -2.94
C ASP A 4 21.50 11.83 -3.07
N PHE A 5 21.86 10.60 -3.44
CA PHE A 5 20.93 9.48 -3.60
C PHE A 5 20.16 9.17 -2.30
N PHE A 6 20.81 9.34 -1.15
CA PHE A 6 20.21 9.08 0.16
C PHE A 6 19.11 10.10 0.49
N ILE A 7 19.34 11.39 0.19
CA ILE A 7 18.32 12.44 0.37
C ILE A 7 17.12 12.19 -0.55
N ARG A 8 17.35 11.77 -1.80
CA ARG A 8 16.28 11.41 -2.72
C ARG A 8 15.45 10.25 -2.19
N ALA A 9 16.12 9.18 -1.72
CA ALA A 9 15.45 8.03 -1.10
C ALA A 9 14.61 8.44 0.11
N LEU A 10 15.16 9.28 0.99
CA LEU A 10 14.46 9.77 2.18
C LEU A 10 13.21 10.58 1.81
N VAL A 11 13.32 11.53 0.87
CA VAL A 11 12.21 12.37 0.42
C VAL A 11 11.12 11.53 -0.25
N ALA A 12 11.49 10.56 -1.08
CA ALA A 12 10.53 9.65 -1.70
C ALA A 12 9.84 8.75 -0.65
N GLY A 13 10.60 8.17 0.27
CA GLY A 13 10.05 7.34 1.35
C GLY A 13 9.11 8.10 2.27
N ILE A 14 9.42 9.35 2.62
CA ILE A 14 8.53 10.25 3.36
C ILE A 14 7.23 10.45 2.59
N GLY A 15 7.29 10.76 1.29
CA GLY A 15 6.11 10.93 0.45
C GLY A 15 5.21 9.68 0.44
N ILE A 16 5.81 8.50 0.32
CA ILE A 16 5.08 7.22 0.38
C ILE A 16 4.45 7.02 1.77
N ALA A 17 5.18 7.26 2.86
CA ALA A 17 4.68 7.07 4.22
C ALA A 17 3.48 7.98 4.55
N LEU A 18 3.47 9.22 4.05
CA LEU A 18 2.36 10.16 4.20
C LEU A 18 1.07 9.64 3.56
N VAL A 19 1.17 8.94 2.43
CA VAL A 19 0.02 8.40 1.69
C VAL A 19 -0.41 7.05 2.25
N THR A 20 0.55 6.16 2.55
CA THR A 20 0.26 4.81 3.04
C THR A 20 -0.32 4.82 4.45
N GLY A 21 0.02 5.78 5.31
CA GLY A 21 -0.50 5.90 6.66
C GLY A 21 -2.04 5.97 6.72
N PRO A 22 -2.69 6.98 6.12
CA PRO A 22 -4.14 7.09 6.10
C PRO A 22 -4.84 5.93 5.36
N LEU A 23 -4.33 5.51 4.20
CA LEU A 23 -4.87 4.38 3.45
C LEU A 23 -4.79 3.09 4.26
N GLY A 24 -3.66 2.85 4.92
CA GLY A 24 -3.44 1.69 5.79
C GLY A 24 -4.43 1.63 6.96
N CYS A 25 -4.82 2.77 7.53
CA CYS A 25 -5.87 2.80 8.55
C CYS A 25 -7.19 2.23 8.02
N PHE A 26 -7.60 2.60 6.80
CA PHE A 26 -8.81 2.02 6.18
C PHE A 26 -8.63 0.53 5.86
N VAL A 27 -7.44 0.10 5.44
CA VAL A 27 -7.14 -1.33 5.25
C VAL A 27 -7.35 -2.11 6.54
N VAL A 28 -6.86 -1.60 7.67
CA VAL A 28 -7.01 -2.24 8.99
C VAL A 28 -8.46 -2.20 9.48
N TRP A 29 -9.15 -1.06 9.39
CA TRP A 29 -10.55 -0.92 9.82
C TRP A 29 -11.50 -1.81 9.04
N ARG A 30 -11.28 -1.95 7.74
CA ARG A 30 -12.11 -2.76 6.83
C ARG A 30 -11.69 -4.24 6.78
N ARG A 31 -10.66 -4.64 7.53
CA ARG A 31 -10.10 -6.01 7.54
C ARG A 31 -9.66 -6.48 6.15
N LEU A 32 -9.08 -5.58 5.38
CA LEU A 32 -8.63 -5.83 4.00
C LEU A 32 -7.11 -6.09 3.93
N SER A 33 -6.53 -6.80 4.91
CA SER A 33 -5.08 -7.00 5.01
C SER A 33 -4.47 -7.66 3.78
N TYR A 34 -5.19 -8.60 3.15
CA TYR A 34 -4.75 -9.25 1.90
C TYR A 34 -4.99 -8.43 0.64
N PHE A 35 -5.68 -7.28 0.74
CA PHE A 35 -6.02 -6.48 -0.43
C PHE A 35 -4.79 -5.84 -1.08
N GLY A 36 -3.86 -5.33 -0.28
CA GLY A 36 -2.58 -4.82 -0.77
C GLY A 36 -1.79 -5.90 -1.50
N ASP A 37 -1.75 -7.11 -0.93
CA ASP A 37 -1.06 -8.27 -1.51
C ASP A 37 -1.70 -8.69 -2.85
N THR A 38 -3.03 -8.76 -2.91
CA THR A 38 -3.76 -9.03 -4.16
C THR A 38 -3.41 -8.04 -5.27
N LEU A 39 -3.38 -6.74 -4.95
CA LEU A 39 -3.02 -5.71 -5.92
C LEU A 39 -1.54 -5.78 -6.30
N SER A 40 -0.66 -6.11 -5.37
CA SER A 40 0.77 -6.31 -5.65
C SER A 40 1.01 -7.48 -6.60
N HIS A 41 0.31 -8.60 -6.42
CA HIS A 41 0.38 -9.71 -7.38
C HIS A 41 -0.22 -9.34 -8.75
N SER A 42 -1.30 -8.57 -8.78
CA SER A 42 -1.86 -8.07 -10.04
C SER A 42 -0.93 -7.07 -10.73
N ALA A 43 -0.12 -6.34 -9.97
CA ALA A 43 0.87 -5.43 -10.50
C ALA A 43 1.96 -6.15 -11.31
N LEU A 44 2.32 -7.39 -10.94
CA LEU A 44 3.24 -8.21 -11.75
C LEU A 44 2.65 -8.45 -13.15
N LEU A 45 1.36 -8.77 -13.25
CA LEU A 45 0.68 -8.88 -14.54
C LEU A 45 0.71 -7.53 -15.30
N GLY A 46 0.51 -6.42 -14.60
CA GLY A 46 0.62 -5.07 -15.18
C GLY A 46 2.01 -4.77 -15.74
N VAL A 47 3.07 -5.13 -15.01
CA VAL A 47 4.46 -5.00 -15.47
C VAL A 47 4.71 -5.88 -16.71
N THR A 48 4.22 -7.11 -16.68
CA THR A 48 4.36 -8.04 -17.82
C THR A 48 3.72 -7.48 -19.08
N ILE A 49 2.52 -6.91 -18.97
CA ILE A 49 1.82 -6.24 -20.08
C ILE A 49 2.60 -5.01 -20.55
N ALA A 50 3.14 -4.21 -19.62
CA ALA A 50 3.95 -3.05 -19.99
C ALA A 50 5.14 -3.44 -20.87
N TYR A 51 5.87 -4.47 -20.49
CA TYR A 51 7.00 -4.96 -21.29
C TYR A 51 6.58 -5.62 -22.61
N SER A 52 5.41 -6.28 -22.65
CA SER A 52 4.90 -6.92 -23.88
C SER A 52 4.56 -5.93 -24.95
N PHE A 53 4.08 -4.73 -24.58
CA PHE A 53 3.58 -3.71 -25.48
C PHE A 53 4.39 -2.40 -25.47
N ASP A 54 5.55 -2.40 -24.82
CA ASP A 54 6.43 -1.23 -24.64
C ASP A 54 5.70 -0.01 -24.07
N LEU A 55 4.89 -0.27 -23.01
CA LEU A 55 4.08 0.74 -22.33
C LEU A 55 4.77 1.25 -21.06
N ASN A 56 4.28 2.38 -20.55
CA ASN A 56 4.73 2.88 -19.24
C ASN A 56 4.33 1.92 -18.10
N ILE A 57 5.31 1.45 -17.33
CA ILE A 57 5.14 0.46 -16.26
C ILE A 57 4.12 0.94 -15.23
N ALA A 58 4.28 2.16 -14.70
CA ALA A 58 3.39 2.67 -13.65
C ALA A 58 1.93 2.77 -14.13
N LEU A 59 1.72 3.22 -15.38
CA LEU A 59 0.39 3.30 -15.95
C LEU A 59 -0.24 1.92 -16.16
N SER A 60 0.52 0.96 -16.70
CA SER A 60 0.04 -0.41 -16.90
C SER A 60 -0.29 -1.10 -15.59
N VAL A 61 0.56 -0.95 -14.56
CA VAL A 61 0.31 -1.45 -13.22
C VAL A 61 -0.96 -0.82 -12.65
N PHE A 62 -1.11 0.50 -12.74
CA PHE A 62 -2.31 1.19 -12.27
C PHE A 62 -3.59 0.68 -12.94
N LEU A 63 -3.58 0.54 -14.26
CA LEU A 63 -4.74 0.09 -15.02
C LEU A 63 -5.11 -1.36 -14.68
N ILE A 64 -4.14 -2.27 -14.69
CA ILE A 64 -4.39 -3.70 -14.40
C ILE A 64 -4.83 -3.88 -12.94
N SER A 65 -4.16 -3.26 -12.00
CA SER A 65 -4.56 -3.33 -10.58
C SER A 65 -5.94 -2.73 -10.35
N SER A 66 -6.30 -1.65 -11.05
CA SER A 66 -7.65 -1.07 -11.00
C SER A 66 -8.71 -2.00 -11.57
N VAL A 67 -8.43 -2.67 -12.67
CA VAL A 67 -9.35 -3.66 -13.27
C VAL A 67 -9.57 -4.84 -12.31
N ILE A 68 -8.50 -5.40 -11.75
CA ILE A 68 -8.60 -6.50 -10.76
C ILE A 68 -9.40 -6.05 -9.53
N ALA A 69 -9.15 -4.83 -9.07
CA ALA A 69 -9.88 -4.24 -7.94
C ALA A 69 -11.38 -4.07 -8.22
N LEU A 70 -11.76 -3.67 -9.43
CA LEU A 70 -13.16 -3.58 -9.85
C LEU A 70 -13.79 -4.96 -10.02
N ILE A 71 -13.06 -5.94 -10.55
CA ILE A 71 -13.48 -7.34 -10.61
C ILE A 71 -13.77 -7.87 -9.20
N LEU A 72 -12.92 -7.59 -8.22
CA LEU A 72 -13.16 -7.97 -6.82
C LEU A 72 -14.49 -7.44 -6.31
N ILE A 73 -14.80 -6.15 -6.54
CA ILE A 73 -16.08 -5.55 -6.11
C ILE A 73 -17.27 -6.24 -6.78
N GLN A 74 -17.16 -6.58 -8.06
CA GLN A 74 -18.21 -7.30 -8.77
C GLN A 74 -18.39 -8.73 -8.26
N LEU A 75 -17.30 -9.46 -8.00
CA LEU A 75 -17.35 -10.81 -7.46
C LEU A 75 -17.98 -10.83 -6.05
N GLN A 76 -17.64 -9.85 -5.20
CA GLN A 76 -18.25 -9.71 -3.87
C GLN A 76 -19.78 -9.52 -3.92
N LYS A 77 -20.31 -8.90 -4.99
CA LYS A 77 -21.74 -8.74 -5.20
C LYS A 77 -22.43 -9.96 -5.81
N LYS A 78 -21.70 -10.75 -6.61
CA LYS A 78 -22.27 -11.86 -7.38
C LYS A 78 -22.08 -13.23 -6.73
N THR A 79 -21.21 -13.34 -5.74
CA THR A 79 -20.88 -14.61 -5.10
C THR A 79 -21.11 -14.52 -3.59
N ASN A 80 -21.38 -15.66 -2.96
CA ASN A 80 -21.48 -15.78 -1.49
C ASN A 80 -20.12 -16.14 -0.86
N LEU A 81 -19.00 -15.98 -1.59
CA LEU A 81 -17.70 -16.32 -1.09
C LEU A 81 -17.20 -15.24 -0.09
N PRO A 82 -16.50 -15.64 0.98
CA PRO A 82 -15.87 -14.70 1.87
C PRO A 82 -14.87 -13.79 1.13
N GLY A 83 -14.75 -12.54 1.58
CA GLY A 83 -13.86 -11.57 0.96
C GLY A 83 -12.41 -12.05 0.84
N ASP A 84 -11.92 -12.75 1.87
CA ASP A 84 -10.55 -13.30 1.89
C ASP A 84 -10.34 -14.37 0.82
N ALA A 85 -11.34 -15.21 0.56
CA ALA A 85 -11.27 -16.21 -0.50
C ALA A 85 -11.22 -15.56 -1.89
N LEU A 86 -11.98 -14.49 -2.12
CA LEU A 86 -11.94 -13.74 -3.37
C LEU A 86 -10.61 -12.99 -3.56
N LEU A 87 -10.06 -12.43 -2.49
CA LEU A 87 -8.74 -11.80 -2.51
C LEU A 87 -7.65 -12.83 -2.87
N GLY A 88 -7.64 -13.98 -2.20
CA GLY A 88 -6.69 -15.06 -2.51
C GLY A 88 -6.83 -15.58 -3.94
N LEU A 89 -8.07 -15.78 -4.42
CA LEU A 89 -8.36 -16.22 -5.79
C LEU A 89 -7.78 -15.22 -6.80
N LEU A 90 -8.05 -13.93 -6.65
CA LEU A 90 -7.56 -12.92 -7.57
C LEU A 90 -6.05 -12.74 -7.49
N ALA A 91 -5.46 -12.80 -6.29
CA ALA A 91 -4.02 -12.71 -6.09
C ALA A 91 -3.29 -13.81 -6.85
N HIS A 92 -3.64 -15.07 -6.58
CA HIS A 92 -2.97 -16.21 -7.19
C HIS A 92 -3.26 -16.35 -8.69
N SER A 93 -4.48 -16.02 -9.12
CA SER A 93 -4.82 -16.04 -10.55
C SER A 93 -4.05 -14.97 -11.34
N SER A 94 -3.96 -13.74 -10.82
CA SER A 94 -3.21 -12.66 -11.47
C SER A 94 -1.72 -12.99 -11.55
N LEU A 95 -1.16 -13.52 -10.46
CA LEU A 95 0.23 -13.96 -10.42
C LEU A 95 0.49 -15.07 -11.44
N ALA A 96 -0.36 -16.10 -11.47
CA ALA A 96 -0.22 -17.22 -12.39
C ALA A 96 -0.30 -16.77 -13.85
N VAL A 97 -1.27 -15.92 -14.20
CA VAL A 97 -1.39 -15.36 -15.55
C VAL A 97 -0.16 -14.51 -15.89
N GLY A 98 0.31 -13.67 -14.96
CA GLY A 98 1.53 -12.87 -15.16
C GLY A 98 2.75 -13.75 -15.46
N LEU A 99 2.97 -14.80 -14.67
CA LEU A 99 4.10 -15.73 -14.88
C LEU A 99 3.99 -16.52 -16.18
N VAL A 100 2.79 -16.93 -16.57
CA VAL A 100 2.58 -17.62 -17.87
C VAL A 100 2.90 -16.68 -19.03
N VAL A 101 2.43 -15.42 -18.98
CA VAL A 101 2.74 -14.43 -20.02
C VAL A 101 4.23 -14.12 -20.08
N ILE A 102 4.91 -13.98 -18.92
CA ILE A 102 6.38 -13.82 -18.88
C ILE A 102 7.07 -15.02 -19.58
N GLY A 103 6.58 -16.23 -19.37
CA GLY A 103 7.14 -17.44 -19.99
C GLY A 103 7.11 -17.41 -21.53
N PHE A 104 6.18 -16.67 -22.15
CA PHE A 104 6.16 -16.45 -23.60
C PHE A 104 7.11 -15.36 -24.08
N LEU A 105 7.60 -14.49 -23.17
CA LEU A 105 8.47 -13.37 -23.50
C LEU A 105 9.95 -13.75 -23.36
N THR A 106 10.39 -14.77 -24.11
CA THR A 106 11.75 -15.33 -24.02
C THR A 106 12.88 -14.33 -24.33
N PHE A 107 12.57 -13.20 -24.96
CA PHE A 107 13.52 -12.17 -25.35
C PHE A 107 13.77 -11.11 -24.27
N ILE A 108 12.97 -11.06 -23.21
CA ILE A 108 13.04 -10.03 -22.18
C ILE A 108 13.64 -10.63 -20.89
N ARG A 109 14.76 -10.06 -20.44
CA ARG A 109 15.32 -10.40 -19.12
C ARG A 109 14.64 -9.55 -18.07
N PHE A 110 13.74 -10.15 -17.31
CA PHE A 110 13.08 -9.49 -16.18
C PHE A 110 13.98 -9.56 -14.94
N ASP A 111 14.26 -8.41 -14.36
CA ASP A 111 14.77 -8.35 -12.99
C ASP A 111 13.61 -8.48 -12.00
N ILE A 112 13.20 -9.74 -11.76
CA ILE A 112 12.10 -10.05 -10.84
C ILE A 112 12.47 -9.62 -9.41
N MET A 113 13.73 -9.73 -9.01
CA MET A 113 14.18 -9.35 -7.67
C MET A 113 14.10 -7.84 -7.46
N GLY A 114 14.56 -7.05 -8.43
CA GLY A 114 14.40 -5.60 -8.38
C GLY A 114 12.94 -5.17 -8.34
N LEU A 115 12.05 -5.88 -9.02
CA LEU A 115 10.61 -5.59 -8.98
C LEU A 115 9.97 -5.95 -7.63
N LEU A 116 10.36 -7.08 -7.03
CA LEU A 116 9.80 -7.55 -5.76
C LEU A 116 10.24 -6.70 -4.57
N PHE A 117 11.51 -6.35 -4.52
CA PHE A 117 12.10 -5.61 -3.39
C PHE A 117 12.21 -4.11 -3.61
N GLY A 118 12.11 -3.67 -4.87
CA GLY A 118 12.33 -2.27 -5.25
C GLY A 118 13.77 -1.81 -5.01
N ASP A 119 14.08 -0.61 -5.45
CA ASP A 119 15.33 0.07 -5.13
C ASP A 119 15.07 1.56 -4.86
N ILE A 120 14.81 1.87 -3.59
CA ILE A 120 14.55 3.25 -3.18
C ILE A 120 15.80 4.14 -3.30
N LEU A 121 17.01 3.56 -3.34
CA LEU A 121 18.25 4.31 -3.51
C LEU A 121 18.49 4.73 -4.97
N ALA A 122 17.87 4.02 -5.94
CA ALA A 122 17.93 4.36 -7.37
C ALA A 122 16.88 5.40 -7.80
N VAL A 123 16.17 6.03 -6.86
CA VAL A 123 15.12 7.02 -7.13
C VAL A 123 15.67 8.26 -7.81
N THR A 124 15.04 8.64 -8.93
CA THR A 124 15.33 9.87 -9.66
C THR A 124 14.48 11.04 -9.15
N THR A 125 14.87 12.26 -9.51
CA THR A 125 14.08 13.48 -9.20
C THR A 125 12.68 13.45 -9.81
N ASN A 126 12.54 12.83 -11.00
CA ASN A 126 11.25 12.65 -11.65
C ASN A 126 10.35 11.69 -10.86
N ASP A 127 10.92 10.61 -10.31
CA ASP A 127 10.18 9.67 -9.46
C ASP A 127 9.67 10.36 -8.18
N ILE A 128 10.47 11.24 -7.57
CA ILE A 128 10.05 12.06 -6.41
C ILE A 128 8.85 12.93 -6.80
N LEU A 129 8.89 13.59 -7.95
CA LEU A 129 7.81 14.44 -8.41
C LEU A 129 6.52 13.62 -8.62
N ILE A 130 6.62 12.42 -9.17
CA ILE A 130 5.48 11.49 -9.34
C ILE A 130 4.91 11.08 -7.99
N VAL A 131 5.74 10.73 -7.00
CA VAL A 131 5.28 10.34 -5.67
C VAL A 131 4.58 11.50 -4.96
N TRP A 132 5.14 12.70 -4.99
CA TRP A 132 4.56 13.84 -4.29
C TRP A 132 3.30 14.36 -4.98
N SER A 133 3.28 14.47 -6.31
CA SER A 133 2.09 14.92 -7.05
C SER A 133 0.99 13.86 -7.04
N GLY A 134 1.32 12.60 -7.32
CA GLY A 134 0.39 11.49 -7.26
C GLY A 134 -0.11 11.23 -5.84
N GLY A 135 0.79 11.29 -4.86
CA GLY A 135 0.46 11.16 -3.44
C GLY A 135 -0.47 12.27 -2.95
N ALA A 136 -0.21 13.52 -3.34
CA ALA A 136 -1.10 14.64 -3.03
C ALA A 136 -2.50 14.44 -3.63
N LEU A 137 -2.58 14.00 -4.89
CA LEU A 137 -3.85 13.70 -5.53
C LEU A 137 -4.61 12.59 -4.80
N ILE A 138 -3.91 11.50 -4.42
CA ILE A 138 -4.50 10.38 -3.66
C ILE A 138 -5.04 10.88 -2.31
N LEU A 139 -4.28 11.70 -1.57
CA LEU A 139 -4.72 12.24 -0.29
C LEU A 139 -5.91 13.19 -0.43
N ILE A 140 -5.91 14.06 -1.44
CA ILE A 140 -7.06 14.95 -1.72
C ILE A 140 -8.30 14.10 -2.00
N MET A 141 -8.20 13.11 -2.87
CA MET A 141 -9.32 12.22 -3.18
C MET A 141 -9.80 11.43 -1.96
N LEU A 142 -8.88 10.96 -1.11
CA LEU A 142 -9.21 10.29 0.13
C LEU A 142 -9.96 11.20 1.11
N ILE A 143 -9.56 12.46 1.23
CA ILE A 143 -10.24 13.46 2.06
C ILE A 143 -11.66 13.71 1.53
N LEU A 144 -11.85 13.82 0.22
CA LEU A 144 -13.16 14.04 -0.39
C LEU A 144 -14.13 12.88 -0.12
N ILE A 145 -13.64 11.63 -0.11
CA ILE A 145 -14.46 10.46 0.18
C ILE A 145 -14.42 10.03 1.65
N TRP A 146 -13.76 10.79 2.53
CA TRP A 146 -13.53 10.39 3.92
C TRP A 146 -14.82 10.03 4.66
N ILE A 147 -15.81 10.93 4.62
CA ILE A 147 -17.07 10.75 5.35
C ILE A 147 -17.82 9.50 4.86
N PRO A 148 -18.16 9.35 3.56
CA PRO A 148 -18.89 8.17 3.09
C PRO A 148 -18.08 6.87 3.24
N LEU A 149 -16.75 6.93 3.10
CA LEU A 149 -15.90 5.78 3.27
C LEU A 149 -15.83 5.33 4.74
N PHE A 150 -15.69 6.27 5.67
CA PHE A 150 -15.63 5.99 7.10
C PHE A 150 -17.00 5.51 7.64
N ALA A 151 -18.09 6.20 7.29
CA ALA A 151 -19.45 5.80 7.66
C ALA A 151 -19.77 4.37 7.19
N SER A 152 -19.45 4.04 5.94
CA SER A 152 -19.65 2.69 5.40
C SER A 152 -18.74 1.64 6.03
N THR A 153 -17.65 2.05 6.68
CA THR A 153 -16.77 1.14 7.42
C THR A 153 -17.36 0.79 8.78
N VAL A 154 -18.11 1.71 9.38
CA VAL A 154 -18.80 1.49 10.66
C VAL A 154 -20.10 0.70 10.45
N ASN A 155 -20.97 1.18 9.55
CA ASN A 155 -22.21 0.50 9.20
C ASN A 155 -22.62 0.88 7.77
N TYR A 156 -22.64 -0.12 6.88
CA TYR A 156 -22.96 0.08 5.47
C TYR A 156 -24.41 0.52 5.25
N GLU A 157 -25.36 -0.15 5.90
CA GLU A 157 -26.79 0.10 5.72
C GLU A 157 -27.19 1.49 6.24
N LEU A 158 -26.61 1.90 7.37
CA LEU A 158 -26.84 3.22 7.93
C LEU A 158 -26.27 4.32 7.02
N ALA A 159 -25.08 4.13 6.48
CA ALA A 159 -24.47 5.08 5.55
C ALA A 159 -25.32 5.25 4.27
N GLU A 160 -25.91 4.16 3.77
CA GLU A 160 -26.80 4.19 2.62
C GLU A 160 -28.12 4.89 2.95
N ALA A 161 -28.70 4.61 4.12
CA ALA A 161 -29.93 5.26 4.61
C ALA A 161 -29.77 6.78 4.81
N GLU A 162 -28.57 7.25 5.17
CA GLU A 162 -28.23 8.67 5.28
C GLU A 162 -27.98 9.34 3.91
N GLY A 163 -28.15 8.62 2.80
CA GLY A 163 -27.97 9.14 1.43
C GLY A 163 -26.50 9.22 0.99
N LEU A 164 -25.56 8.68 1.78
CA LEU A 164 -24.19 8.52 1.36
C LEU A 164 -24.10 7.40 0.30
N ASN A 165 -23.09 7.48 -0.57
CA ASN A 165 -22.87 6.45 -1.60
C ASN A 165 -21.71 5.52 -1.22
N PRO A 166 -21.93 4.51 -0.35
CA PRO A 166 -20.88 3.63 0.15
C PRO A 166 -20.18 2.83 -0.96
N ASP A 167 -20.92 2.40 -1.97
CA ASP A 167 -20.36 1.68 -3.12
C ASP A 167 -19.39 2.54 -3.94
N ARG A 168 -19.72 3.81 -4.18
CA ARG A 168 -18.83 4.75 -4.88
C ARG A 168 -17.58 5.03 -4.04
N ALA A 169 -17.73 5.27 -2.75
CA ALA A 169 -16.60 5.50 -1.85
C ALA A 169 -15.66 4.28 -1.81
N LYS A 170 -16.22 3.06 -1.76
CA LYS A 170 -15.47 1.81 -1.83
C LYS A 170 -14.74 1.67 -3.15
N ALA A 171 -15.37 1.94 -4.29
CA ALA A 171 -14.76 1.84 -5.60
C ALA A 171 -13.59 2.84 -5.75
N ILE A 172 -13.79 4.11 -5.34
CA ILE A 172 -12.73 5.12 -5.37
C ILE A 172 -11.58 4.70 -4.46
N PHE A 173 -11.83 4.29 -3.22
CA PHE A 173 -10.78 3.81 -2.30
C PHE A 173 -9.97 2.67 -2.92
N THR A 174 -10.63 1.73 -3.58
CA THR A 174 -10.01 0.60 -4.24
C THR A 174 -9.06 1.04 -5.37
N ILE A 175 -9.48 2.05 -6.15
CA ILE A 175 -8.63 2.67 -7.20
C ILE A 175 -7.47 3.46 -6.58
N LEU A 176 -7.68 4.17 -5.47
CA LEU A 176 -6.60 4.86 -4.77
C LEU A 176 -5.54 3.88 -4.24
N MET A 177 -5.95 2.69 -3.79
CA MET A 177 -5.02 1.62 -3.41
C MET A 177 -4.20 1.13 -4.61
N ALA A 178 -4.81 0.95 -5.78
CA ALA A 178 -4.09 0.61 -7.00
C ALA A 178 -3.11 1.72 -7.42
N ALA A 179 -3.51 2.99 -7.26
CA ALA A 179 -2.68 4.14 -7.57
C ALA A 179 -1.43 4.22 -6.66
N VAL A 180 -1.58 4.04 -5.34
CA VAL A 180 -0.43 4.08 -4.43
C VAL A 180 0.55 2.96 -4.71
N ILE A 181 0.09 1.76 -5.07
CA ILE A 181 0.96 0.64 -5.46
C ILE A 181 1.71 0.99 -6.75
N ALA A 182 1.01 1.52 -7.75
CA ALA A 182 1.62 1.86 -9.03
C ALA A 182 2.72 2.92 -8.94
N ILE A 183 2.54 3.95 -8.11
CA ILE A 183 3.58 4.98 -7.91
C ILE A 183 4.74 4.52 -7.03
N SER A 184 4.52 3.50 -6.17
CA SER A 184 5.52 3.05 -5.19
C SER A 184 6.31 1.82 -5.63
N ILE A 185 5.83 1.07 -6.64
CA ILE A 185 6.37 -0.24 -7.04
C ILE A 185 7.86 -0.19 -7.35
N LYS A 186 8.32 0.84 -8.07
CA LYS A 186 9.71 1.00 -8.47
C LYS A 186 10.64 1.22 -7.28
N MET A 187 10.14 1.89 -6.25
CA MET A 187 10.94 2.33 -5.10
C MET A 187 10.96 1.32 -3.97
N VAL A 188 9.76 0.88 -3.58
CA VAL A 188 9.57 0.02 -2.40
C VAL A 188 9.41 -1.44 -2.80
N GLY A 189 9.04 -1.69 -4.05
CA GLY A 189 8.77 -3.04 -4.56
C GLY A 189 7.39 -3.58 -4.16
N LEU A 190 7.01 -4.66 -4.84
CA LEU A 190 5.70 -5.29 -4.67
C LEU A 190 5.46 -5.86 -3.28
N LEU A 191 6.48 -6.49 -2.68
CA LEU A 191 6.33 -7.14 -1.38
C LEU A 191 6.32 -6.15 -0.22
N LEU A 192 7.01 -5.03 -0.36
CA LEU A 192 7.26 -4.13 0.76
C LEU A 192 6.18 -3.05 0.90
N ILE A 193 5.51 -2.69 -0.19
CA ILE A 193 4.43 -1.68 -0.15
C ILE A 193 3.25 -2.15 0.73
N THR A 194 2.94 -3.45 0.72
CA THR A 194 1.90 -4.03 1.57
C THR A 194 2.27 -3.92 3.05
N GLY A 195 3.53 -4.16 3.39
CA GLY A 195 4.06 -3.97 4.74
C GLY A 195 3.96 -2.51 5.21
N MET A 196 4.30 -1.55 4.34
CA MET A 196 4.19 -0.12 4.61
C MET A 196 2.74 0.34 4.81
N LEU A 197 1.77 -0.30 4.15
CA LEU A 197 0.34 -0.03 4.35
C LEU A 197 -0.17 -0.60 5.67
N ILE A 198 0.27 -1.78 6.07
CA ILE A 198 -0.35 -2.52 7.19
C ILE A 198 0.37 -2.25 8.51
N ILE A 199 1.71 -2.35 8.56
CA ILE A 199 2.43 -2.38 9.84
C ILE A 199 2.34 -1.06 10.60
N PRO A 200 2.55 0.14 10.00
CA PRO A 200 2.39 1.40 10.71
C PRO A 200 0.95 1.64 11.18
N ALA A 201 -0.05 1.23 10.40
CA ALA A 201 -1.45 1.35 10.78
C ALA A 201 -1.82 0.38 11.92
N ALA A 202 -1.28 -0.84 11.90
CA ALA A 202 -1.46 -1.81 13.00
C ALA A 202 -0.78 -1.33 14.29
N MET A 203 0.43 -0.76 14.20
CA MET A 203 1.09 -0.09 15.33
C MET A 203 0.23 1.03 15.90
N ALA A 204 -0.27 1.91 15.03
CA ALA A 204 -1.11 3.03 15.42
C ALA A 204 -2.42 2.56 16.09
N ARG A 205 -3.01 1.46 15.62
CA ARG A 205 -4.20 0.83 16.22
C ARG A 205 -3.99 0.45 17.69
N ASN A 206 -2.78 0.02 18.05
CA ASN A 206 -2.46 -0.42 19.42
C ASN A 206 -2.42 0.72 20.43
N ILE A 207 -2.09 1.94 19.97
CA ILE A 207 -1.84 3.10 20.84
C ILE A 207 -2.86 4.23 20.68
N SER A 208 -3.83 4.07 19.74
CA SER A 208 -4.84 5.11 19.47
C SER A 208 -6.20 4.76 20.07
N ASP A 209 -6.88 5.76 20.58
CA ASP A 209 -8.23 5.73 21.16
C ASP A 209 -9.27 6.43 20.26
N SER A 210 -8.85 7.02 19.14
CA SER A 210 -9.74 7.62 18.16
C SER A 210 -9.25 7.42 16.72
N PRO A 211 -10.16 7.42 15.71
CA PRO A 211 -9.79 7.22 14.31
C PRO A 211 -8.77 8.25 13.82
N MET A 212 -8.93 9.52 14.19
CA MET A 212 -8.03 10.59 13.74
C MET A 212 -6.63 10.43 14.35
N LYS A 213 -6.54 10.07 15.64
CA LYS A 213 -5.24 9.77 16.27
C LYS A 213 -4.56 8.56 15.61
N MET A 214 -5.34 7.54 15.24
CA MET A 214 -4.79 6.39 14.53
C MET A 214 -4.14 6.80 13.21
N VAL A 215 -4.76 7.70 12.43
CA VAL A 215 -4.18 8.22 11.19
C VAL A 215 -2.88 8.96 11.46
N VAL A 216 -2.87 9.87 12.45
CA VAL A 216 -1.66 10.64 12.79
C VAL A 216 -0.52 9.72 13.24
N TYR A 217 -0.81 8.76 14.13
CA TYR A 217 0.21 7.81 14.60
C TYR A 217 0.67 6.85 13.52
N SER A 218 -0.19 6.49 12.57
CA SER A 218 0.19 5.68 11.42
C SER A 218 1.16 6.44 10.51
N ILE A 219 0.90 7.71 10.24
CA ILE A 219 1.82 8.57 9.48
C ILE A 219 3.17 8.67 10.21
N ILE A 220 3.16 9.00 11.50
CA ILE A 220 4.39 9.12 12.30
C ILE A 220 5.16 7.80 12.30
N GLY A 221 4.48 6.68 12.51
CA GLY A 221 5.09 5.35 12.47
C GLY A 221 5.70 5.01 11.11
N GLY A 222 5.00 5.35 10.02
CA GLY A 222 5.53 5.20 8.66
C GLY A 222 6.78 6.05 8.41
N LEU A 223 6.75 7.33 8.82
CA LEU A 223 7.89 8.24 8.71
C LEU A 223 9.10 7.72 9.50
N LEU A 224 8.90 7.32 10.75
CA LEU A 224 9.96 6.76 11.59
C LEU A 224 10.53 5.47 11.00
N SER A 225 9.67 4.61 10.44
CA SER A 225 10.09 3.38 9.77
C SER A 225 11.00 3.65 8.58
N VAL A 226 10.66 4.65 7.76
CA VAL A 226 11.49 5.06 6.61
C VAL A 226 12.82 5.61 7.08
N ILE A 227 12.82 6.55 8.04
CA ILE A 227 14.04 7.17 8.54
C ILE A 227 14.96 6.12 9.16
N LEU A 228 14.46 5.36 10.15
CA LEU A 228 15.25 4.36 10.85
C LEU A 228 15.70 3.23 9.91
N GLY A 229 14.83 2.79 8.99
CA GLY A 229 15.14 1.76 8.03
C GLY A 229 16.22 2.16 7.04
N LEU A 230 16.17 3.37 6.49
CA LEU A 230 17.20 3.87 5.57
C LEU A 230 18.54 4.08 6.28
N PHE A 231 18.55 4.66 7.48
CA PHE A 231 19.81 4.83 8.25
C PHE A 231 20.40 3.48 8.65
N SER A 232 19.59 2.53 9.10
CA SER A 232 20.10 1.18 9.43
C SER A 232 20.60 0.44 8.19
N SER A 233 19.94 0.60 7.04
CA SER A 233 20.40 0.04 5.76
C SER A 233 21.77 0.55 5.36
N LEU A 234 22.00 1.84 5.54
CA LEU A 234 23.30 2.47 5.25
C LEU A 234 24.40 1.96 6.19
N GLU A 235 24.13 1.89 7.49
CA GLU A 235 25.11 1.48 8.51
C GLU A 235 25.48 -0.01 8.41
N PHE A 236 24.47 -0.86 8.15
CA PHE A 236 24.67 -2.31 8.11
C PHE A 236 24.86 -2.88 6.68
N ASN A 237 24.92 -2.03 5.65
CA ASN A 237 25.01 -2.46 4.24
C ASN A 237 23.94 -3.49 3.85
N THR A 238 22.69 -3.27 4.28
CA THR A 238 21.56 -4.15 4.00
C THR A 238 20.64 -3.54 2.93
N SER A 239 19.74 -4.35 2.34
CA SER A 239 18.75 -3.84 1.41
C SER A 239 17.80 -2.86 2.11
N SER A 240 17.61 -1.67 1.52
CA SER A 240 16.85 -0.55 2.10
C SER A 240 15.37 -0.88 2.32
N GLY A 241 14.73 -1.54 1.36
CA GLY A 241 13.31 -1.90 1.47
C GLY A 241 13.02 -2.81 2.66
N PRO A 242 13.63 -4.02 2.76
CA PRO A 242 13.48 -4.89 3.93
C PRO A 242 13.83 -4.20 5.25
N SER A 243 14.86 -3.34 5.28
CA SER A 243 15.26 -2.61 6.50
C SER A 243 14.17 -1.66 6.99
N ILE A 244 13.45 -0.99 6.07
CA ILE A 244 12.29 -0.15 6.42
C ILE A 244 11.17 -0.99 7.06
N ILE A 245 10.90 -2.19 6.52
CA ILE A 245 9.86 -3.08 7.07
C ILE A 245 10.28 -3.64 8.43
N VAL A 246 11.56 -3.98 8.61
CA VAL A 246 12.07 -4.41 9.93
C VAL A 246 11.95 -3.28 10.95
N ALA A 247 12.27 -2.04 10.58
CA ALA A 247 12.07 -0.88 11.45
C ALA A 247 10.60 -0.69 11.82
N ALA A 248 9.67 -0.82 10.85
CA ALA A 248 8.23 -0.79 11.10
C ALA A 248 7.79 -1.90 12.07
N LEU A 249 8.29 -3.13 11.89
CA LEU A 249 8.01 -4.26 12.77
C LEU A 249 8.50 -4.01 14.21
N ILE A 250 9.70 -3.46 14.38
CA ILE A 250 10.22 -3.09 15.70
C ILE A 250 9.30 -2.06 16.38
N LEU A 251 8.89 -1.01 15.66
CA LEU A 251 7.95 -0.02 16.19
C LEU A 251 6.60 -0.65 16.56
N PHE A 252 6.10 -1.59 15.76
CA PHE A 252 4.89 -2.34 16.07
C PHE A 252 5.05 -3.16 17.36
N ILE A 253 6.16 -3.90 17.52
CA ILE A 253 6.43 -4.68 18.74
C ILE A 253 6.53 -3.78 19.97
N LEU A 254 7.19 -2.63 19.86
CA LEU A 254 7.25 -1.64 20.94
C LEU A 254 5.86 -1.10 21.32
N SER A 255 4.96 -0.93 20.34
CA SER A 255 3.58 -0.51 20.60
C SER A 255 2.79 -1.51 21.46
N LEU A 256 3.11 -2.82 21.37
CA LEU A 256 2.47 -3.87 22.18
C LEU A 256 2.84 -3.79 23.66
N LEU A 257 4.03 -3.26 23.98
CA LEU A 257 4.45 -3.08 25.38
C LEU A 257 3.59 -2.03 26.09
N ASN A 258 3.15 -0.99 25.39
CA ASN A 258 2.26 0.05 25.92
C ASN A 258 0.84 -0.48 26.23
N ILE A 259 0.33 -1.45 25.49
CA ILE A 259 -0.98 -2.07 25.76
C ILE A 259 -0.99 -2.75 27.12
N LYS A 260 0.08 -3.48 27.48
CA LYS A 260 0.19 -4.16 28.77
C LYS A 260 0.16 -3.19 29.96
N GLN A 261 0.71 -1.99 29.82
CA GLN A 261 0.65 -0.96 30.86
C GLN A 261 -0.75 -0.36 31.02
N SER A 262 -1.46 -0.10 29.94
CA SER A 262 -2.84 0.43 29.96
C SER A 262 -3.85 -0.55 30.58
N ILE A 263 -3.66 -1.85 30.41
CA ILE A 263 -4.51 -2.88 31.01
C ILE A 263 -4.22 -3.02 32.52
N LYS A 264 -2.94 -2.91 32.93
CA LYS A 264 -2.56 -2.95 34.35
C LYS A 264 -3.04 -1.75 35.16
N LEU A 265 -3.28 -0.61 34.54
CA LEU A 265 -3.78 0.60 35.22
C LEU A 265 -5.30 0.67 35.28
N LYS A 266 -6.02 -0.24 34.60
CA LYS A 266 -7.49 -0.32 34.60
C LYS A 266 -8.05 -1.43 35.52
N ASN A 267 -7.19 -2.29 36.04
CA ASN A 267 -7.48 -3.30 37.09
C ASN A 267 -6.88 -2.86 38.45
#